data_679df6728610af44b2c49d9cc35f036d
#
_entry.id   679df6728610af44b2c49d9cc35f036d
#
_cell.length_a   1.000
_cell.length_b   1.000
_cell.length_c   1.000
_cell.angle_alpha   90.00
_cell.angle_beta   90.00
_cell.angle_gamma   90.00
#
_symmetry.space_group_name_H-M   'P 1'
#
loop_
_entity.id
_entity.type
_entity.pdbx_description
1 polymer ?
#
loop_
_entity_poly.entity_id
_entity_poly.type
_entity_poly.pdbx_seq_one_letter_code
_entity_poly.pdbx_strand_id
1 'polypeptide(L)'
;SLVSICICMISGFVSVIFTDMTLLLLVTIIFNVTLFASALTFANAIYAFGGFDNREILRLIKGEKKARYNFTVIHIKISFLFLFIGIVMAILFSLVGQYFAFYDLVIHSIAIGFIGLTIALYLPLMLPPIIGKIIHFTSLNKIPLLLIIISLIIRAVGDFILVQPLSSSSLGYIQISSPQILTYFFGSSGWLVVAAMLSFVIM
;
A
#
# COMPACT_ATOMS: atom_id res chain seq x y z
N SER A 1 6.21 16.88 11.69
CA SER A 1 5.21 15.86 11.26
C SER A 1 3.76 16.32 11.46
N LEU A 2 3.36 16.87 12.63
CA LEU A 2 1.98 17.36 12.84
C LEU A 2 1.59 18.46 11.85
N VAL A 3 2.47 19.41 11.59
CA VAL A 3 2.20 20.51 10.63
C VAL A 3 1.94 19.96 9.23
N SER A 4 2.73 19.01 8.75
CA SER A 4 2.52 18.42 7.42
C SER A 4 1.22 17.64 7.33
N ILE A 5 0.81 16.94 8.40
CA ILE A 5 -0.48 16.25 8.46
C ILE A 5 -1.64 17.26 8.43
N CYS A 6 -1.55 18.35 9.20
CA CYS A 6 -2.58 19.40 9.18
C CYS A 6 -2.71 20.04 7.79
N ILE A 7 -1.60 20.37 7.12
CA ILE A 7 -1.63 20.92 5.77
C ILE A 7 -2.25 19.91 4.79
N CYS A 8 -1.90 18.63 4.92
CA CYS A 8 -2.47 17.57 4.10
C CYS A 8 -3.99 17.48 4.28
N MET A 9 -4.50 17.50 5.50
CA MET A 9 -5.94 17.44 5.79
C MET A 9 -6.68 18.69 5.26
N ILE A 10 -6.11 19.88 5.46
CA ILE A 10 -6.69 21.13 4.98
C ILE A 10 -6.73 21.15 3.44
N SER A 11 -5.63 20.79 2.77
CA SER A 11 -5.58 20.77 1.30
C SER A 11 -6.53 19.72 0.71
N GLY A 12 -6.68 18.55 1.35
CA GLY A 12 -7.65 17.54 0.96
C GLY A 12 -9.09 18.03 1.09
N PHE A 13 -9.43 18.73 2.17
CA PHE A 13 -10.75 19.33 2.35
C PHE A 13 -11.03 20.46 1.34
N VAL A 14 -10.04 21.31 1.12
CA VAL A 14 -10.14 22.42 0.16
C VAL A 14 -10.33 21.91 -1.27
N SER A 15 -9.70 20.78 -1.66
CA SER A 15 -9.87 20.20 -3.00
C SER A 15 -11.31 19.81 -3.34
N VAL A 16 -12.14 19.54 -2.34
CA VAL A 16 -13.57 19.19 -2.52
C VAL A 16 -14.43 20.43 -2.84
N ILE A 17 -13.97 21.61 -2.45
CA ILE A 17 -14.74 22.86 -2.54
C ILE A 17 -14.51 23.56 -3.88
N PHE A 18 -13.32 23.42 -4.47
CA PHE A 18 -12.99 24.12 -5.71
C PHE A 18 -13.46 23.37 -6.95
N THR A 19 -14.17 24.10 -7.81
CA THR A 19 -14.65 23.61 -9.12
C THR A 19 -13.75 24.04 -10.29
N ASP A 20 -12.81 24.98 -10.05
CA ASP A 20 -11.84 25.41 -11.05
C ASP A 20 -10.76 24.36 -11.24
N MET A 21 -10.61 23.88 -12.48
CA MET A 21 -9.69 22.80 -12.84
C MET A 21 -8.24 23.12 -12.50
N THR A 22 -7.82 24.38 -12.63
CA THR A 22 -6.43 24.81 -12.38
C THR A 22 -6.13 24.83 -10.89
N LEU A 23 -7.04 25.38 -10.10
CA LEU A 23 -6.95 25.39 -8.64
C LEU A 23 -7.04 23.98 -8.07
N LEU A 24 -7.93 23.14 -8.61
CA LEU A 24 -8.07 21.75 -8.20
C LEU A 24 -6.76 20.98 -8.41
N LEU A 25 -6.11 21.12 -9.55
CA LEU A 25 -4.84 20.47 -9.85
C LEU A 25 -3.74 20.93 -8.90
N LEU A 26 -3.62 22.23 -8.64
CA LEU A 26 -2.64 22.80 -7.73
C LEU A 26 -2.84 22.27 -6.29
N VAL A 27 -4.08 22.29 -5.80
CA VAL A 27 -4.42 21.79 -4.46
C VAL A 27 -4.16 20.29 -4.35
N THR A 28 -4.45 19.52 -5.39
CA THR A 28 -4.17 18.08 -5.43
C THR A 28 -2.66 17.79 -5.38
N ILE A 29 -1.85 18.58 -6.07
CA ILE A 29 -0.38 18.44 -6.00
C ILE A 29 0.11 18.78 -4.59
N ILE A 30 -0.34 19.88 -3.99
CA ILE A 30 0.01 20.26 -2.62
C ILE A 30 -0.38 19.13 -1.64
N PHE A 31 -1.59 18.58 -1.78
CA PHE A 31 -2.05 17.46 -0.97
C PHE A 31 -1.11 16.25 -1.07
N ASN A 32 -0.78 15.80 -2.28
CA ASN A 32 0.08 14.65 -2.49
C ASN A 32 1.52 14.87 -1.99
N VAL A 33 2.08 16.07 -2.20
CA VAL A 33 3.43 16.42 -1.70
C VAL A 33 3.46 16.45 -0.17
N THR A 34 2.46 17.05 0.47
CA THR A 34 2.37 17.08 1.94
C THR A 34 2.08 15.70 2.53
N LEU A 35 1.30 14.86 1.85
CA LEU A 35 1.10 13.46 2.21
C LEU A 35 2.41 12.68 2.16
N PHE A 36 3.19 12.87 1.09
CA PHE A 36 4.51 12.25 0.94
C PHE A 36 5.46 12.66 2.06
N ALA A 37 5.54 13.97 2.35
CA ALA A 37 6.37 14.49 3.44
C ALA A 37 5.92 13.95 4.80
N SER A 38 4.61 13.84 5.03
CA SER A 38 4.03 13.28 6.26
C SER A 38 4.37 11.79 6.41
N ALA A 39 4.22 11.02 5.33
CA ALA A 39 4.57 9.60 5.31
C ALA A 39 6.07 9.38 5.56
N LEU A 40 6.93 10.22 4.96
CA LEU A 40 8.38 10.15 5.14
C LEU A 40 8.79 10.48 6.58
N THR A 41 8.24 11.55 7.15
CA THR A 41 8.52 11.94 8.55
C THR A 41 8.00 10.91 9.54
N PHE A 42 6.85 10.30 9.27
CA PHE A 42 6.32 9.21 10.08
C PHE A 42 7.19 7.95 9.96
N ALA A 43 7.57 7.55 8.75
CA ALA A 43 8.47 6.41 8.53
C ALA A 43 9.83 6.60 9.24
N ASN A 44 10.37 7.82 9.23
CA ASN A 44 11.57 8.15 9.98
C ASN A 44 11.34 8.09 11.49
N ALA A 45 10.22 8.60 12.00
CA ALA A 45 9.90 8.58 13.42
C ALA A 45 9.78 7.16 14.00
N ILE A 46 9.29 6.21 13.19
CA ILE A 46 9.19 4.79 13.58
C ILE A 46 10.43 3.97 13.14
N TYR A 47 11.46 4.64 12.62
CA TYR A 47 12.68 4.00 12.11
C TYR A 47 12.45 2.91 11.06
N ALA A 48 11.42 3.06 10.22
CA ALA A 48 11.05 2.07 9.23
C ALA A 48 12.19 1.75 8.24
N PHE A 49 13.00 2.74 7.85
CA PHE A 49 14.09 2.60 6.88
C PHE A 49 15.50 2.50 7.46
N GLY A 50 15.61 2.45 8.79
CA GLY A 50 16.90 2.36 9.47
C GLY A 50 17.21 3.66 10.24
N GLY A 51 18.10 3.60 11.19
CA GLY A 51 18.42 4.65 12.16
C GLY A 51 18.52 4.08 13.56
N PHE A 52 17.90 2.94 13.80
CA PHE A 52 18.15 2.17 15.01
C PHE A 52 19.36 1.26 14.77
N ASP A 53 20.38 1.38 15.59
CA ASP A 53 21.37 0.32 15.67
C ASP A 53 20.71 -0.89 16.37
N ASN A 54 20.02 -1.68 15.57
CA ASN A 54 19.31 -2.88 16.03
C ASN A 54 20.24 -3.94 16.60
N ARG A 55 21.57 -3.69 16.63
CA ARG A 55 22.56 -4.68 17.11
C ARG A 55 22.35 -5.02 18.57
N GLU A 56 22.00 -4.04 19.40
CA GLU A 56 21.73 -4.30 20.82
C GLU A 56 20.45 -5.12 21.00
N ILE A 57 19.37 -4.74 20.33
CA ILE A 57 18.09 -5.47 20.39
C ILE A 57 18.27 -6.88 19.82
N LEU A 58 18.97 -7.02 18.69
CA LEU A 58 19.24 -8.31 18.06
C LEU A 58 20.15 -9.22 18.89
N ARG A 59 21.00 -8.67 19.78
CA ARG A 59 21.78 -9.46 20.74
C ARG A 59 20.93 -10.04 21.87
N LEU A 60 19.89 -9.31 22.28
CA LEU A 60 18.99 -9.72 23.37
C LEU A 60 17.93 -10.74 22.91
N ILE A 61 17.57 -10.73 21.62
CA ILE A 61 16.53 -11.58 21.06
C ILE A 61 17.15 -12.79 20.36
N LYS A 62 16.79 -14.00 20.79
CA LYS A 62 17.30 -15.26 20.24
C LYS A 62 16.18 -16.12 19.61
N GLY A 63 16.56 -17.02 18.71
CA GLY A 63 15.68 -18.03 18.13
C GLY A 63 14.49 -17.48 17.35
N GLU A 64 13.30 -18.02 17.58
CA GLU A 64 12.04 -17.67 16.90
C GLU A 64 11.71 -16.18 16.98
N LYS A 65 11.95 -15.54 18.12
CA LYS A 65 11.70 -14.10 18.31
C LYS A 65 12.54 -13.24 17.38
N LYS A 66 13.80 -13.63 17.10
CA LYS A 66 14.68 -12.94 16.16
C LYS A 66 14.17 -13.08 14.71
N ALA A 67 13.75 -14.29 14.33
CA ALA A 67 13.20 -14.56 13.02
C ALA A 67 11.93 -13.74 12.78
N ARG A 68 11.01 -13.70 13.74
CA ARG A 68 9.79 -12.92 13.73
C ARG A 68 10.08 -11.42 13.63
N TYR A 69 11.00 -10.90 14.43
CA TYR A 69 11.40 -9.50 14.41
C TYR A 69 11.94 -9.09 13.02
N ASN A 70 12.91 -9.84 12.48
CA ASN A 70 13.45 -9.55 11.15
C ASN A 70 12.38 -9.58 10.07
N PHE A 71 11.48 -10.55 10.12
CA PHE A 71 10.36 -10.67 9.21
C PHE A 71 9.45 -9.44 9.29
N THR A 72 9.08 -9.01 10.50
CA THR A 72 8.24 -7.83 10.73
C THR A 72 8.89 -6.57 10.17
N VAL A 73 10.17 -6.34 10.46
CA VAL A 73 10.89 -5.14 9.98
C VAL A 73 10.96 -5.09 8.45
N ILE A 74 11.24 -6.22 7.80
CA ILE A 74 11.29 -6.27 6.33
C ILE A 74 9.92 -5.92 5.72
N HIS A 75 8.84 -6.51 6.25
CA HIS A 75 7.50 -6.30 5.70
C HIS A 75 6.95 -4.90 5.99
N ILE A 76 7.32 -4.27 7.11
CA ILE A 76 7.04 -2.85 7.35
C ILE A 76 7.72 -1.98 6.28
N LYS A 77 8.99 -2.24 5.97
CA LYS A 77 9.69 -1.50 4.91
C LYS A 77 9.00 -1.67 3.55
N ILE A 78 8.57 -2.88 3.24
CA ILE A 78 7.83 -3.17 1.99
C ILE A 78 6.48 -2.45 1.98
N SER A 79 5.73 -2.43 3.09
CA SER A 79 4.46 -1.71 3.14
C SER A 79 4.63 -0.20 2.94
N PHE A 80 5.64 0.42 3.55
CA PHE A 80 5.97 1.83 3.30
C PHE A 80 6.42 2.08 1.86
N LEU A 81 7.15 1.15 1.25
CA LEU A 81 7.51 1.25 -0.17
C LEU A 81 6.25 1.32 -1.04
N PHE A 82 5.24 0.48 -0.78
CA PHE A 82 3.96 0.56 -1.51
C PHE A 82 3.22 1.87 -1.26
N LEU A 83 3.26 2.42 -0.04
CA LEU A 83 2.70 3.74 0.24
C LEU A 83 3.37 4.82 -0.63
N PHE A 84 4.70 4.84 -0.71
CA PHE A 84 5.43 5.81 -1.52
C PHE A 84 5.16 5.61 -3.02
N ILE A 85 5.11 4.38 -3.50
CA ILE A 85 4.71 4.08 -4.89
C ILE A 85 3.31 4.64 -5.16
N GLY A 86 2.33 4.40 -4.28
CA GLY A 86 0.98 4.92 -4.43
C GLY A 86 0.94 6.45 -4.52
N ILE A 87 1.67 7.16 -3.64
CA ILE A 87 1.72 8.61 -3.66
C ILE A 87 2.39 9.14 -4.94
N VAL A 88 3.49 8.51 -5.39
CA VAL A 88 4.15 8.89 -6.65
C VAL A 88 3.22 8.68 -7.83
N MET A 89 2.48 7.58 -7.88
CA MET A 89 1.49 7.33 -8.93
C MET A 89 0.34 8.34 -8.90
N ALA A 90 -0.09 8.81 -7.71
CA ALA A 90 -1.07 9.87 -7.57
C ALA A 90 -0.58 11.22 -8.13
N ILE A 91 0.69 11.54 -7.90
CA ILE A 91 1.32 12.73 -8.49
C ILE A 91 1.39 12.60 -10.02
N LEU A 92 1.82 11.44 -10.53
CA LEU A 92 1.87 11.19 -11.96
C LEU A 92 0.50 11.25 -12.61
N PHE A 93 -0.53 10.70 -11.98
CA PHE A 93 -1.93 10.82 -12.43
C PHE A 93 -2.37 12.27 -12.59
N SER A 94 -1.93 13.14 -11.67
CA SER A 94 -2.28 14.57 -11.71
C SER A 94 -1.48 15.35 -12.75
N LEU A 95 -0.21 14.99 -13.00
CA LEU A 95 0.71 15.76 -13.84
C LEU A 95 0.75 15.29 -15.29
N VAL A 96 0.79 13.98 -15.51
CA VAL A 96 1.00 13.38 -16.84
C VAL A 96 -0.32 13.18 -17.57
N GLY A 97 -1.37 12.88 -16.85
CA GLY A 97 -2.69 12.65 -17.38
C GLY A 97 -3.44 11.54 -16.66
N GLN A 98 -4.76 11.53 -16.90
CA GLN A 98 -5.68 10.60 -16.26
C GLN A 98 -5.64 9.23 -16.98
N TYR A 99 -4.61 8.44 -16.70
CA TYR A 99 -4.50 7.06 -17.16
C TYR A 99 -5.03 6.10 -16.11
N PHE A 100 -5.77 5.09 -16.55
CA PHE A 100 -6.33 4.07 -15.66
C PHE A 100 -5.25 3.38 -14.81
N ALA A 101 -4.10 3.08 -15.41
CA ALA A 101 -2.98 2.42 -14.73
C ALA A 101 -2.51 3.19 -13.47
N PHE A 102 -2.40 4.52 -13.57
CA PHE A 102 -1.99 5.33 -12.41
C PHE A 102 -3.05 5.32 -11.31
N TYR A 103 -4.33 5.45 -11.70
CA TYR A 103 -5.46 5.42 -10.76
C TYR A 103 -5.55 4.08 -10.02
N ASP A 104 -5.48 2.99 -10.77
CA ASP A 104 -5.57 1.64 -10.20
C ASP A 104 -4.39 1.33 -9.28
N LEU A 105 -3.16 1.69 -9.68
CA LEU A 105 -1.95 1.53 -8.88
C LEU A 105 -1.98 2.36 -7.59
N VAL A 106 -2.53 3.58 -7.61
CA VAL A 106 -2.71 4.39 -6.40
C VAL A 106 -3.55 3.64 -5.38
N ILE A 107 -4.75 3.20 -5.80
CA ILE A 107 -5.70 2.54 -4.90
C ILE A 107 -5.09 1.25 -4.34
N HIS A 108 -4.56 0.39 -5.20
CA HIS A 108 -4.10 -0.93 -4.78
C HIS A 108 -2.79 -0.87 -3.99
N SER A 109 -1.87 0.02 -4.34
CA SER A 109 -0.64 0.21 -3.57
C SER A 109 -0.93 0.73 -2.16
N ILE A 110 -1.86 1.67 -2.00
CA ILE A 110 -2.19 2.21 -0.68
C ILE A 110 -3.08 1.25 0.09
N ALA A 111 -4.20 0.79 -0.49
CA ALA A 111 -5.19 -0.01 0.23
C ALA A 111 -4.69 -1.42 0.53
N ILE A 112 -4.12 -2.12 -0.44
CA ILE A 112 -3.67 -3.50 -0.28
C ILE A 112 -2.20 -3.53 0.13
N GLY A 113 -1.34 -2.74 -0.55
CA GLY A 113 0.10 -2.74 -0.33
C GLY A 113 0.51 -2.13 1.01
N PHE A 114 -0.05 -0.99 1.39
CA PHE A 114 0.30 -0.37 2.67
C PHE A 114 -0.64 -0.82 3.78
N ILE A 115 -1.94 -0.56 3.67
CA ILE A 115 -2.90 -0.83 4.75
C ILE A 115 -3.09 -2.33 4.93
N GLY A 116 -3.36 -3.08 3.87
CA GLY A 116 -3.60 -4.51 3.91
C GLY A 116 -2.40 -5.29 4.44
N LEU A 117 -1.19 -5.02 3.92
CA LEU A 117 0.05 -5.64 4.41
C LEU A 117 0.32 -5.30 5.88
N THR A 118 0.11 -4.05 6.29
CA THR A 118 0.32 -3.62 7.68
C THR A 118 -0.65 -4.34 8.63
N ILE A 119 -1.92 -4.41 8.28
CA ILE A 119 -2.93 -5.13 9.07
C ILE A 119 -2.55 -6.61 9.15
N ALA A 120 -2.27 -7.25 8.02
CA ALA A 120 -1.88 -8.64 7.94
C ALA A 120 -0.62 -8.97 8.76
N LEU A 121 0.32 -8.04 8.84
CA LEU A 121 1.54 -8.17 9.63
C LEU A 121 1.30 -8.07 11.14
N TYR A 122 0.43 -7.13 11.56
CA TYR A 122 0.15 -6.90 12.98
C TYR A 122 -0.93 -7.80 13.56
N LEU A 123 -1.82 -8.35 12.73
CA LEU A 123 -2.91 -9.23 13.16
C LEU A 123 -2.41 -10.41 14.03
N PRO A 124 -1.40 -11.20 13.63
CA PRO A 124 -0.87 -12.29 14.44
C PRO A 124 -0.16 -11.84 15.71
N LEU A 125 0.19 -10.54 15.83
CA LEU A 125 0.81 -9.97 17.03
C LEU A 125 -0.25 -9.54 18.05
N MET A 126 -1.40 -9.06 17.56
CA MET A 126 -2.47 -8.53 18.39
C MET A 126 -3.50 -9.60 18.80
N LEU A 127 -3.63 -10.68 18.02
CA LEU A 127 -4.58 -11.75 18.31
C LEU A 127 -4.31 -12.52 19.62
N PRO A 128 -3.07 -12.92 19.96
CA PRO A 128 -2.77 -13.71 21.16
C PRO A 128 -3.33 -13.13 22.46
N PRO A 129 -3.18 -11.84 22.78
CA PRO A 129 -3.75 -11.28 23.99
C PRO A 129 -5.28 -11.27 23.98
N ILE A 130 -5.93 -11.29 22.81
CA ILE A 130 -7.39 -11.29 22.68
C ILE A 130 -7.97 -12.68 22.86
N ILE A 131 -7.36 -13.70 22.24
CA ILE A 131 -7.85 -15.08 22.27
C ILE A 131 -7.22 -15.94 23.37
N GLY A 132 -6.26 -15.41 24.11
CA GLY A 132 -5.58 -16.11 25.20
C GLY A 132 -4.71 -17.29 24.74
N LYS A 133 -4.40 -17.42 23.46
CA LYS A 133 -3.55 -18.48 22.89
C LYS A 133 -2.27 -17.89 22.29
N ILE A 134 -1.16 -18.60 22.51
CA ILE A 134 0.14 -18.23 21.94
C ILE A 134 0.18 -18.72 20.50
N ILE A 135 0.38 -17.81 19.54
CA ILE A 135 0.59 -18.15 18.14
C ILE A 135 2.10 -18.27 17.90
N HIS A 136 2.54 -19.48 17.57
CA HIS A 136 3.94 -19.72 17.21
C HIS A 136 4.24 -19.19 15.80
N PHE A 137 5.40 -18.57 15.64
CA PHE A 137 5.84 -18.08 14.35
C PHE A 137 6.43 -19.22 13.52
N THR A 138 5.65 -19.67 12.54
CA THR A 138 6.03 -20.75 11.61
C THR A 138 6.29 -20.20 10.20
N SER A 139 6.80 -21.04 9.31
CA SER A 139 6.97 -20.67 7.90
C SER A 139 5.64 -20.37 7.20
N LEU A 140 4.53 -20.95 7.69
CA LEU A 140 3.19 -20.71 7.16
C LEU A 140 2.75 -19.26 7.32
N ASN A 141 3.17 -18.58 8.40
CA ASN A 141 2.82 -17.19 8.64
C ASN A 141 3.37 -16.22 7.58
N LYS A 142 4.30 -16.68 6.74
CA LYS A 142 4.87 -15.88 5.64
C LYS A 142 4.00 -15.93 4.38
N ILE A 143 3.20 -16.98 4.21
CA ILE A 143 2.43 -17.26 2.99
C ILE A 143 1.45 -16.13 2.67
N PRO A 144 0.59 -15.66 3.59
CA PRO A 144 -0.37 -14.60 3.27
C PRO A 144 0.27 -13.32 2.77
N LEU A 145 1.34 -12.89 3.45
CA LEU A 145 2.05 -11.66 3.09
C LEU A 145 2.72 -11.76 1.73
N LEU A 146 3.31 -12.93 1.42
CA LEU A 146 3.92 -13.20 0.13
C LEU A 146 2.86 -13.21 -0.98
N LEU A 147 1.70 -13.82 -0.75
CA LEU A 147 0.59 -13.82 -1.72
C LEU A 147 0.07 -12.42 -2.02
N ILE A 148 -0.04 -11.54 -1.00
CA ILE A 148 -0.43 -10.14 -1.18
C ILE A 148 0.60 -9.40 -2.06
N ILE A 149 1.90 -9.57 -1.79
CA ILE A 149 2.95 -8.92 -2.58
C ILE A 149 2.94 -9.41 -4.04
N ILE A 150 2.82 -10.73 -4.26
CA ILE A 150 2.74 -11.30 -5.61
C ILE A 150 1.49 -10.78 -6.34
N SER A 151 0.35 -10.72 -5.67
CA SER A 151 -0.88 -10.16 -6.23
C SER A 151 -0.69 -8.73 -6.74
N LEU A 152 -0.05 -7.88 -5.93
CA LEU A 152 0.22 -6.48 -6.30
C LEU A 152 1.19 -6.37 -7.49
N ILE A 153 2.21 -7.23 -7.55
CA ILE A 153 3.14 -7.25 -8.68
C ILE A 153 2.42 -7.67 -9.97
N ILE A 154 1.61 -8.72 -9.92
CA ILE A 154 0.84 -9.19 -11.08
C ILE A 154 -0.12 -8.08 -11.55
N ARG A 155 -0.78 -7.40 -10.62
CA ARG A 155 -1.69 -6.30 -10.95
C ARG A 155 -0.94 -5.13 -11.58
N ALA A 156 0.17 -4.71 -11.01
CA ALA A 156 0.99 -3.62 -11.55
C ALA A 156 1.48 -3.95 -12.98
N VAL A 157 1.90 -5.19 -13.24
CA VAL A 157 2.28 -5.62 -14.60
C VAL A 157 1.09 -5.52 -15.56
N GLY A 158 -0.11 -5.95 -15.14
CA GLY A 158 -1.33 -5.81 -15.92
C GLY A 158 -1.65 -4.36 -16.26
N ASP A 159 -1.55 -3.46 -15.27
CA ASP A 159 -1.81 -2.03 -15.44
C ASP A 159 -0.83 -1.37 -16.42
N PHE A 160 0.46 -1.69 -16.34
CA PHE A 160 1.46 -1.17 -17.28
C PHE A 160 1.30 -1.70 -18.71
N ILE A 161 0.80 -2.92 -18.89
CA ILE A 161 0.46 -3.45 -20.22
C ILE A 161 -0.73 -2.71 -20.80
N LEU A 162 -1.64 -2.24 -19.94
CA LEU A 162 -2.91 -1.61 -20.33
C LEU A 162 -2.85 -0.11 -20.55
N VAL A 163 -1.75 0.57 -20.37
CA VAL A 163 -1.68 2.05 -20.37
C VAL A 163 -2.71 2.69 -21.32
N GLN A 164 -3.90 2.98 -20.83
CA GLN A 164 -4.96 3.63 -21.61
C GLN A 164 -5.42 4.91 -20.90
N PRO A 165 -5.62 6.01 -21.65
CA PRO A 165 -6.16 7.23 -21.09
C PRO A 165 -7.62 7.02 -20.65
N LEU A 166 -7.98 7.55 -19.50
CA LEU A 166 -9.38 7.64 -19.06
C LEU A 166 -10.08 8.64 -19.96
N SER A 167 -10.96 8.17 -20.87
CA SER A 167 -11.73 9.08 -21.70
C SER A 167 -12.76 9.82 -20.86
N SER A 168 -12.74 11.14 -20.93
CA SER A 168 -13.63 12.06 -20.20
C SER A 168 -15.10 12.01 -20.64
N SER A 169 -15.46 11.18 -21.62
CA SER A 169 -16.77 11.21 -22.27
C SER A 169 -17.82 10.23 -21.74
N SER A 170 -17.51 9.40 -20.77
CA SER A 170 -18.50 8.48 -20.21
C SER A 170 -18.47 8.50 -18.68
N LEU A 171 -19.41 9.24 -18.10
CA LEU A 171 -19.76 9.09 -16.69
C LEU A 171 -19.98 7.60 -16.38
N GLY A 172 -19.01 6.98 -15.72
CA GLY A 172 -19.21 5.75 -14.99
C GLY A 172 -18.84 4.43 -15.66
N TYR A 173 -18.51 4.38 -16.94
CA TYR A 173 -18.09 3.12 -17.55
C TYR A 173 -16.69 3.24 -18.15
N ILE A 174 -15.73 2.65 -17.47
CA ILE A 174 -14.41 2.37 -18.04
C ILE A 174 -14.64 1.30 -19.11
N GLN A 175 -14.82 1.71 -20.36
CA GLN A 175 -14.90 0.78 -21.48
C GLN A 175 -13.47 0.30 -21.77
N ILE A 176 -13.03 -0.64 -20.95
CA ILE A 176 -11.79 -1.35 -21.18
C ILE A 176 -12.09 -2.30 -22.33
N SER A 177 -11.75 -1.93 -23.55
CA SER A 177 -11.62 -2.89 -24.65
C SER A 177 -10.39 -3.77 -24.33
N SER A 178 -10.49 -4.49 -23.23
CA SER A 178 -9.35 -5.25 -22.72
C SER A 178 -9.25 -6.57 -23.47
N PRO A 179 -8.10 -6.90 -24.04
CA PRO A 179 -7.84 -8.25 -24.46
C PRO A 179 -8.10 -9.19 -23.27
N GLN A 180 -8.67 -10.36 -23.53
CA GLN A 180 -8.96 -11.38 -22.51
C GLN A 180 -7.81 -11.63 -21.53
N ILE A 181 -6.59 -11.48 -21.99
CA ILE A 181 -5.35 -11.58 -21.18
C ILE A 181 -5.39 -10.69 -19.93
N LEU A 182 -5.93 -9.46 -20.02
CA LEU A 182 -5.99 -8.54 -18.90
C LEU A 182 -7.01 -8.95 -17.84
N THR A 183 -8.13 -9.51 -18.27
CA THR A 183 -9.10 -10.12 -17.34
C THR A 183 -8.44 -11.22 -16.51
N TYR A 184 -7.53 -11.99 -17.10
CA TYR A 184 -6.76 -12.99 -16.36
C TYR A 184 -5.78 -12.37 -15.36
N PHE A 185 -5.07 -11.29 -15.71
CA PHE A 185 -4.17 -10.61 -14.77
C PHE A 185 -4.92 -10.05 -13.56
N PHE A 186 -6.01 -9.31 -13.79
CA PHE A 186 -6.79 -8.73 -12.70
C PHE A 186 -7.54 -9.79 -11.90
N GLY A 187 -8.13 -10.79 -12.57
CA GLY A 187 -8.78 -11.91 -11.91
C GLY A 187 -7.82 -12.71 -11.05
N SER A 188 -6.64 -13.07 -11.56
CA SER A 188 -5.65 -13.83 -10.80
C SER A 188 -5.11 -13.05 -9.60
N SER A 189 -4.89 -11.74 -9.73
CA SER A 189 -4.49 -10.91 -8.59
C SER A 189 -5.53 -10.88 -7.48
N GLY A 190 -6.82 -10.77 -7.83
CA GLY A 190 -7.93 -10.84 -6.87
C GLY A 190 -8.00 -12.20 -6.16
N TRP A 191 -7.88 -13.30 -6.89
CA TRP A 191 -7.87 -14.64 -6.30
C TRP A 191 -6.70 -14.86 -5.35
N LEU A 192 -5.53 -14.30 -5.62
CA LEU A 192 -4.37 -14.36 -4.72
C LEU A 192 -4.63 -13.62 -3.40
N VAL A 193 -5.32 -12.47 -3.44
CA VAL A 193 -5.71 -11.76 -2.21
C VAL A 193 -6.70 -12.59 -1.40
N VAL A 194 -7.70 -13.19 -2.05
CA VAL A 194 -8.65 -14.09 -1.38
C VAL A 194 -7.92 -15.28 -0.77
N ALA A 195 -7.00 -15.91 -1.49
CA ALA A 195 -6.19 -17.01 -0.97
C ALA A 195 -5.31 -16.57 0.22
N ALA A 196 -4.76 -15.35 0.18
CA ALA A 196 -4.03 -14.77 1.31
C ALA A 196 -4.92 -14.63 2.55
N MET A 197 -6.13 -14.09 2.38
CA MET A 197 -7.08 -13.93 3.50
C MET A 197 -7.52 -15.28 4.06
N LEU A 198 -7.82 -16.26 3.21
CA LEU A 198 -8.17 -17.62 3.65
C LEU A 198 -7.02 -18.29 4.40
N SER A 199 -5.78 -18.08 3.98
CA SER A 199 -4.61 -18.64 4.68
C SER A 199 -4.43 -18.10 6.10
N PHE A 200 -4.90 -16.87 6.41
CA PHE A 200 -4.97 -16.36 7.78
C PHE A 200 -5.98 -17.10 8.65
N VAL A 201 -7.09 -17.58 8.07
CA VAL A 201 -8.13 -18.29 8.83
C VAL A 201 -7.67 -19.71 9.22
N ILE A 202 -6.76 -20.30 8.43
CA ILE A 202 -6.26 -21.67 8.63
C ILE A 202 -5.11 -21.72 9.64
N MET A 203 -4.45 -20.59 9.92
CA MET A 203 -3.35 -20.46 10.89
C MET A 203 -3.85 -20.31 12.33
#